data_1fac1cf42f988b8183c60c68efdc77a4
#
_entry.id   1fac1cf42f988b8183c60c68efdc77a4
#
_cell.length_a   1.000
_cell.length_b   1.000
_cell.length_c   1.000
_cell.angle_alpha   90.00
_cell.angle_beta   90.00
_cell.angle_gamma   90.00
#
_symmetry.space_group_name_H-M   'P 1'
#
loop_
_entity.id
_entity.type
_entity.pdbx_description
1 polymer ?
#
loop_
_entity_poly.entity_id
_entity_poly.type
_entity_poly.pdbx_seq_one_letter_code
_entity_poly.pdbx_strand_id
1 'polypeptide(L)'
;LQDNTEQQISKMMEQIKSMSRLLEFYNVDSEQELRDKLYDINKEQLLTNRMQANVTDNIEVTPEEVRTFFEKIPDEEKPIFGTEVEVAQIIIKPQVSKKQRQAVIDELNEYRNDVLDGRGSFRSKAVIYSEDKGSRSKGGKIVLSKDDAYVQEFKEKAFSLNEGEISKPFKTEFGWHILMVDKIRGRRRVVRHILRFPNITQKDIDKARTKAKLVRKRIVDGEISFAKAAREFSDEEETKSDGGQLINSSNQSKRFELAKMDPKLYTRVVNLDSNEVSDVYQEEKKNGKKIFKIITVTERYEEHRAKFSKDYPKIKQLALKQKKLDELRSWQKQKAKDTYVKINENYKKCGFTSNWLN
;
A
#
# COMPACT_ATOMS: atom_id res chain seq x y z
N LEU A 1 15.18 -4.18 -15.70
CA LEU A 1 16.10 -5.14 -15.05
C LEU A 1 17.12 -4.40 -14.20
N GLN A 2 17.88 -3.43 -14.73
CA GLN A 2 18.88 -2.68 -13.98
C GLN A 2 18.30 -2.03 -12.73
N ASP A 3 17.18 -1.30 -12.85
CA ASP A 3 16.50 -0.66 -11.71
C ASP A 3 16.07 -1.68 -10.63
N ASN A 4 15.60 -2.85 -11.06
CA ASN A 4 15.22 -3.93 -10.13
C ASN A 4 16.44 -4.49 -9.39
N THR A 5 17.57 -4.62 -10.07
CA THR A 5 18.82 -5.10 -9.48
C THR A 5 19.35 -4.11 -8.44
N GLU A 6 19.34 -2.81 -8.74
CA GLU A 6 19.75 -1.76 -7.78
C GLU A 6 18.79 -1.70 -6.56
N GLN A 7 17.50 -1.82 -6.78
CA GLN A 7 16.52 -1.88 -5.69
C GLN A 7 16.72 -3.12 -4.80
N GLN A 8 17.07 -4.26 -5.40
CA GLN A 8 17.35 -5.50 -4.68
C GLN A 8 18.60 -5.33 -3.81
N ILE A 9 19.70 -4.79 -4.38
CA ILE A 9 20.93 -4.51 -3.62
C ILE A 9 20.64 -3.55 -2.46
N SER A 10 19.90 -2.46 -2.72
CA SER A 10 19.53 -1.48 -1.70
C SER A 10 18.77 -2.13 -0.54
N LYS A 11 17.76 -2.98 -0.83
CA LYS A 11 17.01 -3.70 0.20
C LYS A 11 17.88 -4.67 1.01
N MET A 12 18.78 -5.39 0.33
CA MET A 12 19.72 -6.28 1.02
C MET A 12 20.68 -5.50 1.91
N MET A 13 21.15 -4.33 1.46
CA MET A 13 22.00 -3.44 2.26
C MET A 13 21.28 -2.86 3.48
N GLU A 14 19.99 -2.54 3.39
CA GLU A 14 19.19 -2.13 4.56
C GLU A 14 19.12 -3.22 5.64
N GLN A 15 19.10 -4.50 5.22
CA GLN A 15 19.03 -5.65 6.13
C GLN A 15 20.39 -6.05 6.68
N ILE A 16 21.39 -6.21 5.82
CA ILE A 16 22.71 -6.77 6.15
C ILE A 16 23.65 -5.68 6.67
N LYS A 17 23.47 -4.42 6.24
CA LYS A 17 24.29 -3.23 6.61
C LYS A 17 25.79 -3.39 6.37
N SER A 18 26.21 -4.31 5.50
CA SER A 18 27.60 -4.58 5.19
C SER A 18 27.74 -5.12 3.78
N MET A 19 28.38 -4.34 2.91
CA MET A 19 28.69 -4.75 1.53
C MET A 19 29.63 -5.95 1.50
N SER A 20 30.67 -5.97 2.35
CA SER A 20 31.63 -7.07 2.40
C SER A 20 30.96 -8.43 2.68
N ARG A 21 29.98 -8.47 3.61
CA ARG A 21 29.22 -9.70 3.87
C ARG A 21 28.32 -10.09 2.70
N LEU A 22 27.82 -9.12 1.96
CA LEU A 22 26.99 -9.36 0.79
C LEU A 22 27.85 -9.96 -0.35
N LEU A 23 29.05 -9.41 -0.57
CA LEU A 23 30.00 -9.94 -1.55
C LEU A 23 30.43 -11.37 -1.20
N GLU A 24 30.75 -11.63 0.07
CA GLU A 24 31.10 -12.96 0.56
C GLU A 24 29.94 -13.95 0.36
N PHE A 25 28.70 -13.56 0.70
CA PHE A 25 27.51 -14.40 0.52
C PHE A 25 27.30 -14.83 -0.94
N TYR A 26 27.51 -13.90 -1.87
CA TYR A 26 27.40 -14.19 -3.31
C TYR A 26 28.66 -14.76 -3.92
N ASN A 27 29.75 -14.88 -3.14
CA ASN A 27 31.08 -15.33 -3.60
C ASN A 27 31.53 -14.54 -4.82
N VAL A 28 31.68 -13.23 -4.65
CA VAL A 28 32.12 -12.25 -5.64
C VAL A 28 33.10 -11.27 -5.00
N ASP A 29 34.03 -10.71 -5.79
CA ASP A 29 35.12 -9.89 -5.28
C ASP A 29 34.80 -8.37 -5.32
N SER A 30 33.77 -7.97 -6.06
CA SER A 30 33.47 -6.55 -6.25
C SER A 30 31.96 -6.28 -6.34
N GLU A 31 31.58 -5.04 -6.05
CA GLU A 31 30.19 -4.58 -6.22
C GLU A 31 29.71 -4.69 -7.67
N GLN A 32 30.61 -4.48 -8.64
CA GLN A 32 30.28 -4.60 -10.05
C GLN A 32 29.96 -6.06 -10.40
N GLU A 33 30.76 -6.99 -9.94
CA GLU A 33 30.54 -8.42 -10.14
C GLU A 33 29.25 -8.90 -9.46
N LEU A 34 28.91 -8.35 -8.28
CA LEU A 34 27.63 -8.59 -7.64
C LEU A 34 26.45 -8.10 -8.49
N ARG A 35 26.57 -6.88 -9.06
CA ARG A 35 25.53 -6.34 -9.96
C ARG A 35 25.35 -7.21 -11.20
N ASP A 36 26.43 -7.60 -11.83
CA ASP A 36 26.39 -8.43 -13.04
C ASP A 36 25.78 -9.80 -12.74
N LYS A 37 26.18 -10.44 -11.65
CA LYS A 37 25.63 -11.72 -11.20
C LYS A 37 24.13 -11.65 -10.87
N LEU A 38 23.72 -10.62 -10.14
CA LEU A 38 22.29 -10.41 -9.81
C LEU A 38 21.49 -10.04 -11.05
N TYR A 39 22.07 -9.27 -11.96
CA TYR A 39 21.42 -8.95 -13.24
C TYR A 39 21.16 -10.21 -14.06
N ASP A 40 22.16 -11.12 -14.17
CA ASP A 40 22.00 -12.37 -14.90
C ASP A 40 20.96 -13.29 -14.24
N ILE A 41 20.98 -13.42 -12.93
CA ILE A 41 19.95 -14.18 -12.18
C ILE A 41 18.56 -13.60 -12.44
N ASN A 42 18.39 -12.29 -12.35
CA ASN A 42 17.12 -11.62 -12.59
C ASN A 42 16.65 -11.75 -14.05
N LYS A 43 17.59 -11.73 -14.99
CA LYS A 43 17.32 -11.93 -16.42
C LYS A 43 16.84 -13.35 -16.70
N GLU A 44 17.52 -14.35 -16.17
CA GLU A 44 17.13 -15.77 -16.31
C GLU A 44 15.75 -16.01 -15.70
N GLN A 45 15.51 -15.48 -14.50
CA GLN A 45 14.21 -15.58 -13.85
C GLN A 45 13.11 -14.90 -14.67
N LEU A 46 13.37 -13.72 -15.22
CA LEU A 46 12.41 -13.00 -16.07
C LEU A 46 12.09 -13.79 -17.35
N LEU A 47 13.12 -14.33 -18.00
CA LEU A 47 12.94 -15.13 -19.23
C LEU A 47 12.15 -16.41 -18.93
N THR A 48 12.48 -17.11 -17.84
CA THR A 48 11.76 -18.29 -17.38
C THR A 48 10.29 -17.98 -17.08
N ASN A 49 10.02 -16.92 -16.32
CA ASN A 49 8.66 -16.49 -16.01
C ASN A 49 7.86 -16.12 -17.28
N ARG A 50 8.48 -15.41 -18.21
CA ARG A 50 7.84 -15.06 -19.50
C ARG A 50 7.53 -16.29 -20.35
N MET A 51 8.46 -17.25 -20.38
CA MET A 51 8.22 -18.50 -21.11
C MET A 51 7.10 -19.31 -20.47
N GLN A 52 7.09 -19.45 -19.16
CA GLN A 52 6.00 -20.09 -18.43
C GLN A 52 4.66 -19.40 -18.69
N ALA A 53 4.63 -18.06 -18.65
CA ALA A 53 3.44 -17.28 -18.99
C ALA A 53 2.96 -17.57 -20.41
N ASN A 54 3.85 -17.51 -21.40
CA ASN A 54 3.48 -17.82 -22.80
C ASN A 54 2.83 -19.19 -22.98
N VAL A 55 3.29 -20.19 -22.20
CA VAL A 55 2.72 -21.54 -22.24
C VAL A 55 1.38 -21.61 -21.50
N THR A 56 1.18 -20.81 -20.46
CA THR A 56 0.07 -21.01 -19.52
C THR A 56 -0.96 -19.88 -19.46
N ASP A 57 -0.74 -18.71 -20.10
CA ASP A 57 -1.65 -17.56 -19.94
C ASP A 57 -3.05 -17.79 -20.51
N ASN A 58 -3.17 -18.61 -21.57
CA ASN A 58 -4.44 -18.93 -22.20
C ASN A 58 -5.12 -20.17 -21.60
N ILE A 59 -4.55 -20.75 -20.53
CA ILE A 59 -5.12 -21.94 -19.93
C ILE A 59 -6.22 -21.54 -18.95
N GLU A 60 -7.41 -22.03 -19.22
CA GLU A 60 -8.57 -21.92 -18.34
C GLU A 60 -9.08 -23.30 -17.96
N VAL A 61 -9.90 -23.33 -16.90
CA VAL A 61 -10.59 -24.56 -16.47
C VAL A 61 -12.10 -24.39 -16.59
N THR A 62 -12.75 -25.36 -17.18
CA THR A 62 -14.21 -25.46 -17.21
C THR A 62 -14.76 -25.94 -15.87
N PRO A 63 -16.05 -25.71 -15.56
CA PRO A 63 -16.66 -26.24 -14.34
C PRO A 63 -16.60 -27.78 -14.26
N GLU A 64 -16.65 -28.48 -15.38
CA GLU A 64 -16.54 -29.93 -15.46
C GLU A 64 -15.13 -30.40 -15.10
N GLU A 65 -14.09 -29.73 -15.63
CA GLU A 65 -12.70 -30.02 -15.28
C GLU A 65 -12.42 -29.78 -13.80
N VAL A 66 -13.01 -28.71 -13.22
CA VAL A 66 -12.89 -28.43 -11.78
C VAL A 66 -13.54 -29.53 -10.94
N ARG A 67 -14.71 -30.02 -11.36
CA ARG A 67 -15.41 -31.13 -10.72
C ARG A 67 -14.57 -32.41 -10.79
N THR A 68 -14.14 -32.78 -11.99
CA THR A 68 -13.31 -33.98 -12.21
C THR A 68 -12.00 -33.91 -11.43
N PHE A 69 -11.36 -32.74 -11.35
CA PHE A 69 -10.17 -32.57 -10.53
C PHE A 69 -10.47 -32.84 -9.05
N PHE A 70 -11.56 -32.29 -8.52
CA PHE A 70 -11.91 -32.42 -7.11
C PHE A 70 -12.33 -33.86 -6.74
N GLU A 71 -13.05 -34.52 -7.61
CA GLU A 71 -13.50 -35.91 -7.42
C GLU A 71 -12.35 -36.93 -7.45
N LYS A 72 -11.26 -36.61 -8.18
CA LYS A 72 -10.04 -37.46 -8.20
C LYS A 72 -9.23 -37.39 -6.91
N ILE A 73 -9.46 -36.40 -6.05
CA ILE A 73 -8.76 -36.29 -4.77
C ILE A 73 -9.47 -37.17 -3.76
N PRO A 74 -8.78 -38.18 -3.15
CA PRO A 74 -9.35 -38.97 -2.08
C PRO A 74 -9.87 -38.08 -0.94
N ASP A 75 -10.94 -38.45 -0.28
CA ASP A 75 -11.56 -37.62 0.77
C ASP A 75 -10.58 -37.26 1.89
N GLU A 76 -9.66 -38.13 2.21
CA GLU A 76 -8.64 -37.94 3.24
C GLU A 76 -7.56 -36.91 2.81
N GLU A 77 -7.32 -36.77 1.50
CA GLU A 77 -6.33 -35.87 0.90
C GLU A 77 -6.93 -34.56 0.44
N LYS A 78 -8.25 -34.37 0.51
CA LYS A 78 -8.87 -33.11 0.16
C LYS A 78 -8.30 -31.99 1.02
N PRO A 79 -7.96 -30.83 0.43
CA PRO A 79 -7.34 -29.74 1.15
C PRO A 79 -8.19 -29.27 2.32
N ILE A 80 -7.54 -28.94 3.42
CA ILE A 80 -8.16 -28.28 4.57
C ILE A 80 -8.00 -26.78 4.36
N PHE A 81 -9.10 -26.06 4.35
CA PHE A 81 -9.12 -24.60 4.34
C PHE A 81 -9.19 -24.10 5.77
N GLY A 82 -8.18 -23.33 6.18
CA GLY A 82 -8.12 -22.76 7.51
C GLY A 82 -9.22 -21.74 7.76
N THR A 83 -9.36 -21.34 9.01
CA THR A 83 -10.35 -20.34 9.42
C THR A 83 -10.16 -19.03 8.66
N GLU A 84 -11.26 -18.52 8.09
CA GLU A 84 -11.33 -17.24 7.40
C GLU A 84 -12.32 -16.32 8.10
N VAL A 85 -12.07 -15.01 7.99
CA VAL A 85 -12.96 -13.99 8.52
C VAL A 85 -13.21 -12.90 7.48
N GLU A 86 -14.41 -12.35 7.49
CA GLU A 86 -14.70 -11.05 6.87
C GLU A 86 -14.64 -9.99 7.94
N VAL A 87 -13.99 -8.88 7.65
CA VAL A 87 -13.69 -7.84 8.65
C VAL A 87 -14.16 -6.49 8.16
N ALA A 88 -14.82 -5.74 9.03
CA ALA A 88 -15.12 -4.33 8.78
C ALA A 88 -14.47 -3.44 9.84
N GLN A 89 -14.16 -2.20 9.45
CA GLN A 89 -13.53 -1.21 10.33
C GLN A 89 -14.24 0.13 10.33
N ILE A 90 -14.17 0.82 11.45
CA ILE A 90 -14.51 2.24 11.58
C ILE A 90 -13.25 2.96 12.04
N ILE A 91 -12.88 4.01 11.34
CA ILE A 91 -11.72 4.85 11.66
C ILE A 91 -12.21 6.24 12.07
N ILE A 92 -11.82 6.68 13.26
CA ILE A 92 -12.07 8.03 13.75
C ILE A 92 -10.73 8.75 13.84
N LYS A 93 -10.59 9.83 13.06
CA LYS A 93 -9.38 10.67 13.02
C LYS A 93 -9.56 11.87 13.96
N PRO A 94 -8.56 12.26 14.77
CA PRO A 94 -8.61 13.53 15.48
C PRO A 94 -8.81 14.69 14.51
N GLN A 95 -9.80 15.51 14.76
CA GLN A 95 -10.13 16.66 13.92
C GLN A 95 -9.53 17.92 14.53
N VAL A 96 -8.87 18.70 13.68
CA VAL A 96 -8.33 20.00 14.09
C VAL A 96 -9.48 20.93 14.51
N SER A 97 -9.38 21.51 15.71
CA SER A 97 -10.39 22.45 16.22
C SER A 97 -10.42 23.75 15.41
N LYS A 98 -11.56 24.44 15.45
CA LYS A 98 -11.68 25.78 14.84
C LYS A 98 -10.61 26.75 15.37
N LYS A 99 -10.31 26.68 16.68
CA LYS A 99 -9.28 27.51 17.32
C LYS A 99 -7.88 27.27 16.74
N GLN A 100 -7.50 25.99 16.53
CA GLN A 100 -6.20 25.64 15.95
C GLN A 100 -6.08 26.06 14.49
N ARG A 101 -7.17 25.94 13.73
CA ARG A 101 -7.20 26.44 12.35
C ARG A 101 -7.02 27.96 12.29
N GLN A 102 -7.75 28.68 13.15
CA GLN A 102 -7.64 30.13 13.22
C GLN A 102 -6.25 30.57 13.62
N ALA A 103 -5.63 29.93 14.60
CA ALA A 103 -4.26 30.24 15.02
C ALA A 103 -3.25 30.16 13.86
N VAL A 104 -3.35 29.12 13.00
CA VAL A 104 -2.47 29.02 11.82
C VAL A 104 -2.77 30.12 10.79
N ILE A 105 -4.04 30.49 10.61
CA ILE A 105 -4.42 31.58 9.71
C ILE A 105 -3.84 32.90 10.24
N ASP A 106 -3.92 33.13 11.54
CA ASP A 106 -3.40 34.34 12.20
C ASP A 106 -1.86 34.41 12.09
N GLU A 107 -1.14 33.30 12.35
CA GLU A 107 0.30 33.19 12.13
C GLU A 107 0.69 33.54 10.67
N LEU A 108 0.00 32.97 9.70
CA LEU A 108 0.27 33.24 8.28
C LEU A 108 -0.02 34.67 7.89
N ASN A 109 -1.05 35.28 8.47
CA ASN A 109 -1.33 36.72 8.29
C ASN A 109 -0.24 37.59 8.94
N GLU A 110 0.27 37.22 10.11
CA GLU A 110 1.40 37.89 10.76
C GLU A 110 2.64 37.82 9.86
N TYR A 111 3.01 36.65 9.34
CA TYR A 111 4.14 36.52 8.41
C TYR A 111 3.97 37.36 7.15
N ARG A 112 2.75 37.39 6.60
CA ARG A 112 2.40 38.22 5.46
C ARG A 112 2.58 39.70 5.77
N ASN A 113 2.04 40.16 6.87
CA ASN A 113 2.09 41.59 7.28
C ASN A 113 3.53 42.01 7.58
N ASP A 114 4.34 41.16 8.24
CA ASP A 114 5.74 41.42 8.49
C ASP A 114 6.53 41.67 7.19
N VAL A 115 6.24 40.90 6.14
CA VAL A 115 6.89 41.08 4.84
C VAL A 115 6.41 42.38 4.16
N LEU A 116 5.11 42.69 4.21
CA LEU A 116 4.53 43.91 3.65
C LEU A 116 5.05 45.18 4.34
N ASP A 117 5.26 45.09 5.66
CA ASP A 117 5.75 46.21 6.48
C ASP A 117 7.30 46.32 6.44
N GLY A 118 7.99 45.50 5.66
CA GLY A 118 9.45 45.49 5.55
C GLY A 118 10.20 44.93 6.76
N ARG A 119 9.50 44.26 7.71
CA ARG A 119 10.10 43.63 8.90
C ARG A 119 10.76 42.28 8.63
N GLY A 120 10.98 41.95 7.37
CA GLY A 120 11.65 40.73 6.94
C GLY A 120 11.32 40.33 5.50
N SER A 121 12.08 39.41 4.95
CA SER A 121 11.80 38.92 3.60
C SER A 121 10.92 37.68 3.63
N PHE A 122 10.10 37.47 2.60
CA PHE A 122 9.32 36.24 2.45
C PHE A 122 10.22 34.98 2.46
N ARG A 123 11.42 35.11 1.84
CA ARG A 123 12.43 34.03 1.82
C ARG A 123 12.85 33.62 3.24
N SER A 124 13.21 34.59 4.09
CA SER A 124 13.62 34.27 5.48
C SER A 124 12.48 33.67 6.29
N LYS A 125 11.27 34.19 6.16
CA LYS A 125 10.07 33.62 6.82
C LYS A 125 9.84 32.18 6.36
N ALA A 126 9.97 31.88 5.06
CA ALA A 126 9.81 30.54 4.52
C ALA A 126 10.88 29.56 5.06
N VAL A 127 12.15 30.00 5.16
CA VAL A 127 13.22 29.17 5.74
C VAL A 127 12.96 28.85 7.20
N ILE A 128 12.46 29.78 7.97
CA ILE A 128 12.27 29.62 9.43
C ILE A 128 10.98 28.85 9.72
N TYR A 129 9.87 29.23 9.10
CA TYR A 129 8.54 28.82 9.53
C TYR A 129 7.82 27.82 8.61
N SER A 130 8.25 27.65 7.35
CA SER A 130 7.58 26.71 6.45
C SER A 130 7.78 25.27 6.89
N GLU A 131 6.72 24.51 6.87
CA GLU A 131 6.71 23.06 7.12
C GLU A 131 6.85 22.23 5.83
N ASP A 132 6.94 22.91 4.66
CA ASP A 132 7.25 22.22 3.40
C ASP A 132 8.74 21.87 3.30
N LYS A 133 9.06 20.62 3.54
CA LYS A 133 10.44 20.11 3.48
C LYS A 133 11.07 20.23 2.08
N GLY A 134 10.27 20.22 1.03
CA GLY A 134 10.74 20.25 -0.36
C GLY A 134 11.28 21.61 -0.82
N SER A 135 10.67 22.70 -0.35
CA SER A 135 11.04 24.05 -0.77
C SER A 135 11.62 24.94 0.35
N ARG A 136 11.43 24.55 1.62
CA ARG A 136 11.85 25.34 2.80
C ARG A 136 13.31 25.81 2.71
N SER A 137 14.26 24.91 2.44
CA SER A 137 15.69 25.23 2.36
C SER A 137 16.03 26.22 1.24
N LYS A 138 15.18 26.27 0.21
CA LYS A 138 15.29 27.22 -0.92
C LYS A 138 14.48 28.49 -0.69
N GLY A 139 14.01 28.75 0.54
CA GLY A 139 13.17 29.89 0.89
C GLY A 139 11.77 29.81 0.28
N GLY A 140 11.20 28.61 0.24
CA GLY A 140 9.88 28.34 -0.29
C GLY A 140 9.75 28.45 -1.81
N LYS A 141 10.87 28.51 -2.55
CA LYS A 141 10.87 28.76 -4.00
C LYS A 141 10.40 27.54 -4.80
N ILE A 142 9.44 27.78 -5.68
CA ILE A 142 8.89 26.83 -6.65
C ILE A 142 8.76 27.52 -8.01
N VAL A 143 8.96 26.77 -9.08
CA VAL A 143 8.64 27.20 -10.45
C VAL A 143 7.52 26.31 -10.95
N LEU A 144 6.41 26.89 -11.36
CA LEU A 144 5.24 26.13 -11.82
C LEU A 144 4.64 26.71 -13.10
N SER A 145 4.04 25.84 -13.89
CA SER A 145 3.16 26.15 -15.02
C SER A 145 1.73 25.68 -14.73
N LYS A 146 0.77 26.07 -15.58
CA LYS A 146 -0.63 25.60 -15.43
C LYS A 146 -0.78 24.10 -15.59
N ASP A 147 0.13 23.48 -16.34
CA ASP A 147 0.08 22.06 -16.70
C ASP A 147 0.78 21.16 -15.68
N ASP A 148 1.51 21.76 -14.70
CA ASP A 148 2.21 21.00 -13.68
C ASP A 148 1.24 20.33 -12.68
N ALA A 149 1.66 19.21 -12.09
CA ALA A 149 0.88 18.39 -11.16
C ALA A 149 0.76 18.99 -9.74
N TYR A 150 0.47 20.29 -9.64
CA TYR A 150 0.12 20.94 -8.38
C TYR A 150 -1.40 20.98 -8.21
N VAL A 151 -1.86 20.96 -6.95
CA VAL A 151 -3.30 21.05 -6.63
C VAL A 151 -3.91 22.35 -7.17
N GLN A 152 -5.16 22.24 -7.57
CA GLN A 152 -5.84 23.30 -8.32
C GLN A 152 -5.85 24.62 -7.56
N GLU A 153 -6.17 24.59 -6.26
CA GLU A 153 -6.24 25.81 -5.41
C GLU A 153 -4.90 26.53 -5.33
N PHE A 154 -3.78 25.78 -5.33
CA PHE A 154 -2.44 26.37 -5.31
C PHE A 154 -2.13 27.04 -6.65
N LYS A 155 -2.44 26.38 -7.78
CA LYS A 155 -2.27 26.95 -9.12
C LYS A 155 -3.13 28.19 -9.31
N GLU A 156 -4.40 28.13 -9.00
CA GLU A 156 -5.32 29.27 -9.11
C GLU A 156 -4.78 30.48 -8.34
N LYS A 157 -4.32 30.27 -7.11
CA LYS A 157 -3.74 31.33 -6.31
C LYS A 157 -2.45 31.90 -6.92
N ALA A 158 -1.55 31.03 -7.40
CA ALA A 158 -0.29 31.44 -8.03
C ALA A 158 -0.49 32.26 -9.33
N PHE A 159 -1.53 31.94 -10.10
CA PHE A 159 -1.82 32.58 -11.37
C PHE A 159 -2.76 33.79 -11.25
N SER A 160 -3.40 34.01 -10.09
CA SER A 160 -4.24 35.19 -9.82
C SER A 160 -3.48 36.41 -9.29
N LEU A 161 -2.20 36.24 -8.92
CA LEU A 161 -1.38 37.30 -8.31
C LEU A 161 -0.41 37.92 -9.32
N ASN A 162 -0.08 39.17 -9.08
CA ASN A 162 0.96 39.91 -9.80
C ASN A 162 2.36 39.69 -9.16
N GLU A 163 3.43 40.14 -9.86
CA GLU A 163 4.79 40.11 -9.29
C GLU A 163 4.87 40.92 -8.00
N GLY A 164 5.50 40.39 -6.98
CA GLY A 164 5.64 40.99 -5.65
C GLY A 164 4.42 40.84 -4.75
N GLU A 165 3.28 40.39 -5.29
CA GLU A 165 2.05 40.27 -4.51
C GLU A 165 2.05 39.03 -3.62
N ILE A 166 1.53 39.18 -2.38
CA ILE A 166 1.42 38.08 -1.39
C ILE A 166 -0.05 37.76 -1.15
N SER A 167 -0.39 36.48 -1.29
CA SER A 167 -1.76 35.99 -1.04
C SER A 167 -2.20 36.18 0.41
N LYS A 168 -3.50 36.25 0.64
CA LYS A 168 -4.08 35.88 1.95
C LYS A 168 -3.89 34.41 2.20
N PRO A 169 -3.94 33.95 3.47
CA PRO A 169 -3.94 32.51 3.78
C PRO A 169 -5.04 31.75 3.03
N PHE A 170 -4.68 30.64 2.40
CA PHE A 170 -5.61 29.76 1.71
C PHE A 170 -5.31 28.30 2.03
N LYS A 171 -6.33 27.44 1.91
CA LYS A 171 -6.26 26.02 2.23
C LYS A 171 -6.11 25.19 0.97
N THR A 172 -5.30 24.14 1.07
CA THR A 172 -5.27 23.00 0.13
C THR A 172 -5.41 21.69 0.92
N GLU A 173 -5.42 20.56 0.26
CA GLU A 173 -5.34 19.26 0.93
C GLU A 173 -4.03 19.09 1.73
N PHE A 174 -2.95 19.78 1.35
CA PHE A 174 -1.65 19.75 2.02
C PHE A 174 -1.50 20.71 3.19
N GLY A 175 -2.50 21.53 3.50
CA GLY A 175 -2.45 22.45 4.64
C GLY A 175 -2.85 23.87 4.32
N TRP A 176 -2.38 24.83 5.13
CA TRP A 176 -2.60 26.25 4.96
C TRP A 176 -1.36 26.92 4.38
N HIS A 177 -1.57 27.77 3.40
CA HIS A 177 -0.50 28.43 2.65
C HIS A 177 -0.67 29.95 2.61
N ILE A 178 0.47 30.64 2.52
CA ILE A 178 0.58 31.95 1.85
C ILE A 178 1.59 31.80 0.72
N LEU A 179 1.41 32.56 -0.34
CA LEU A 179 2.20 32.49 -1.55
C LEU A 179 2.55 33.92 -2.02
N MET A 180 3.79 34.12 -2.45
CA MET A 180 4.28 35.35 -3.11
C MET A 180 4.77 35.01 -4.51
N VAL A 181 4.43 35.82 -5.49
CA VAL A 181 4.97 35.69 -6.85
C VAL A 181 6.28 36.47 -6.95
N ASP A 182 7.40 35.76 -7.07
CA ASP A 182 8.73 36.37 -7.28
C ASP A 182 8.86 36.95 -8.69
N LYS A 183 8.47 36.16 -9.72
CA LYS A 183 8.57 36.58 -11.15
C LYS A 183 7.55 35.85 -12.03
N ILE A 184 7.10 36.54 -13.04
CA ILE A 184 6.29 36.02 -14.14
C ILE A 184 7.19 35.82 -15.36
N ARG A 185 7.26 34.57 -15.87
CA ARG A 185 8.07 34.22 -17.05
C ARG A 185 7.21 33.51 -18.09
N GLY A 186 6.55 34.27 -18.94
CA GLY A 186 5.61 33.73 -19.93
C GLY A 186 4.51 32.87 -19.26
N ARG A 187 4.44 31.60 -19.61
CA ARG A 187 3.49 30.67 -19.02
C ARG A 187 3.86 30.15 -17.62
N ARG A 188 5.07 30.49 -17.11
CA ARG A 188 5.56 30.03 -15.81
C ARG A 188 5.46 31.10 -14.75
N ARG A 189 5.29 30.66 -13.51
CA ARG A 189 5.37 31.49 -12.30
C ARG A 189 6.53 31.01 -11.44
N VAL A 190 7.39 31.93 -11.04
CA VAL A 190 8.36 31.70 -9.97
C VAL A 190 7.72 32.24 -8.70
N VAL A 191 7.38 31.35 -7.79
CA VAL A 191 6.69 31.70 -6.54
C VAL A 191 7.51 31.25 -5.33
N ARG A 192 7.21 31.86 -4.19
CA ARG A 192 7.60 31.36 -2.87
C ARG A 192 6.35 31.07 -2.08
N HIS A 193 6.36 30.02 -1.29
CA HIS A 193 5.26 29.73 -0.40
C HIS A 193 5.72 29.34 1.01
N ILE A 194 4.84 29.54 1.96
CA ILE A 194 4.95 29.05 3.32
C ILE A 194 3.79 28.12 3.56
N LEU A 195 4.08 26.90 3.95
CA LEU A 195 3.09 25.88 4.32
C LEU A 195 3.08 25.72 5.84
N ARG A 196 1.89 25.71 6.43
CA ARG A 196 1.67 25.43 7.85
C ARG A 196 0.55 24.42 8.03
N PHE A 197 0.73 23.53 9.02
CA PHE A 197 -0.31 22.60 9.45
C PHE A 197 -0.87 23.04 10.79
N PRO A 198 -2.20 23.03 10.96
CA PRO A 198 -2.75 23.21 12.30
C PRO A 198 -2.41 21.99 13.17
N ASN A 199 -1.87 22.27 14.35
CA ASN A 199 -1.48 21.25 15.29
C ASN A 199 -2.69 20.51 15.86
N ILE A 200 -2.63 19.19 15.88
CA ILE A 200 -3.58 18.33 16.59
C ILE A 200 -3.15 18.32 18.05
N THR A 201 -3.98 18.84 18.94
CA THR A 201 -3.70 18.87 20.37
C THR A 201 -4.13 17.56 21.04
N GLN A 202 -3.59 17.32 22.28
CA GLN A 202 -4.05 16.19 23.07
C GLN A 202 -5.57 16.21 23.29
N LYS A 203 -6.15 17.40 23.48
CA LYS A 203 -7.62 17.57 23.60
C LYS A 203 -8.38 17.11 22.35
N ASP A 204 -7.83 17.32 21.15
CA ASP A 204 -8.45 16.87 19.91
C ASP A 204 -8.34 15.33 19.78
N ILE A 205 -7.23 14.75 20.22
CA ILE A 205 -7.02 13.29 20.31
C ILE A 205 -8.04 12.68 21.28
N ASP A 206 -8.20 13.27 22.47
CA ASP A 206 -9.13 12.76 23.48
C ASP A 206 -10.60 12.87 23.03
N LYS A 207 -10.96 13.93 22.31
CA LYS A 207 -12.28 14.06 21.69
C LYS A 207 -12.53 12.94 20.65
N ALA A 208 -11.55 12.64 19.81
CA ALA A 208 -11.68 11.55 18.84
C ALA A 208 -11.81 10.19 19.53
N ARG A 209 -11.04 9.95 20.59
CA ARG A 209 -11.15 8.75 21.43
C ARG A 209 -12.55 8.63 22.04
N THR A 210 -13.07 9.71 22.61
CA THR A 210 -14.42 9.74 23.20
C THR A 210 -15.49 9.49 22.14
N LYS A 211 -15.37 10.11 20.96
CA LYS A 211 -16.27 9.86 19.82
C LYS A 211 -16.25 8.37 19.43
N ALA A 212 -15.06 7.78 19.29
CA ALA A 212 -14.92 6.36 18.94
C ALA A 212 -15.59 5.44 20.00
N LYS A 213 -15.38 5.72 21.29
CA LYS A 213 -16.04 4.98 22.39
C LYS A 213 -17.56 5.11 22.36
N LEU A 214 -18.07 6.30 22.07
CA LEU A 214 -19.50 6.52 21.94
C LEU A 214 -20.11 5.75 20.75
N VAL A 215 -19.42 5.79 19.59
CA VAL A 215 -19.84 5.03 18.40
C VAL A 215 -19.87 3.53 18.71
N ARG A 216 -18.79 3.00 19.32
CA ARG A 216 -18.77 1.59 19.75
C ARG A 216 -19.92 1.25 20.68
N LYS A 217 -20.15 2.07 21.71
CA LYS A 217 -21.25 1.85 22.66
C LYS A 217 -22.60 1.73 21.94
N ARG A 218 -22.92 2.64 21.04
CA ARG A 218 -24.16 2.61 20.28
C ARG A 218 -24.31 1.35 19.42
N ILE A 219 -23.18 0.82 18.92
CA ILE A 219 -23.20 -0.45 18.15
C ILE A 219 -23.46 -1.62 19.09
N VAL A 220 -22.74 -1.70 20.22
CA VAL A 220 -22.86 -2.79 21.19
C VAL A 220 -24.25 -2.81 21.84
N ASP A 221 -24.82 -1.63 22.13
CA ASP A 221 -26.18 -1.48 22.67
C ASP A 221 -27.28 -1.77 21.60
N GLY A 222 -26.91 -2.05 20.35
CA GLY A 222 -27.86 -2.35 19.27
C GLY A 222 -28.62 -1.13 18.71
N GLU A 223 -28.26 0.09 19.09
CA GLU A 223 -28.91 1.33 18.61
C GLU A 223 -28.64 1.56 17.09
N ILE A 224 -27.51 1.11 16.61
CA ILE A 224 -27.10 1.26 15.22
C ILE A 224 -26.27 0.05 14.76
N SER A 225 -26.50 -0.45 13.54
CA SER A 225 -25.65 -1.50 12.98
C SER A 225 -24.23 -1.00 12.68
N PHE A 226 -23.24 -1.89 12.75
CA PHE A 226 -21.83 -1.54 12.43
C PHE A 226 -21.70 -0.88 11.06
N ALA A 227 -22.33 -1.44 10.04
CA ALA A 227 -22.27 -0.91 8.67
C ALA A 227 -22.87 0.50 8.56
N LYS A 228 -23.99 0.78 9.27
CA LYS A 228 -24.56 2.13 9.33
C LYS A 228 -23.66 3.09 10.09
N ALA A 229 -23.08 2.64 11.21
CA ALA A 229 -22.11 3.44 11.97
C ALA A 229 -20.86 3.77 11.16
N ALA A 230 -20.38 2.82 10.35
CA ALA A 230 -19.24 3.07 9.45
C ALA A 230 -19.55 4.15 8.42
N ARG A 231 -20.71 4.07 7.75
CA ARG A 231 -21.16 5.08 6.78
C ARG A 231 -21.33 6.47 7.39
N GLU A 232 -21.81 6.56 8.62
CA GLU A 232 -22.12 7.82 9.28
C GLU A 232 -20.90 8.45 9.95
N PHE A 233 -20.05 7.66 10.61
CA PHE A 233 -19.02 8.16 11.51
C PHE A 233 -17.59 7.89 11.08
N SER A 234 -17.33 6.95 10.16
CA SER A 234 -15.97 6.64 9.72
C SER A 234 -15.35 7.80 8.93
N ASP A 235 -14.11 8.13 9.25
CA ASP A 235 -13.28 9.08 8.49
C ASP A 235 -12.40 8.38 7.43
N GLU A 236 -12.67 7.11 7.09
CA GLU A 236 -11.98 6.34 6.05
C GLU A 236 -12.86 6.25 4.81
N GLU A 237 -12.56 7.06 3.80
CA GLU A 237 -13.41 7.17 2.61
C GLU A 237 -13.44 5.90 1.76
N GLU A 238 -12.35 5.11 1.76
CA GLU A 238 -12.21 3.89 0.95
C GLU A 238 -13.21 2.81 1.33
N THR A 239 -13.49 2.65 2.62
CA THR A 239 -14.37 1.57 3.14
C THR A 239 -15.71 2.07 3.67
N LYS A 240 -15.84 3.36 3.91
CA LYS A 240 -17.01 3.99 4.53
C LYS A 240 -18.32 3.68 3.80
N SER A 241 -18.33 3.82 2.47
CA SER A 241 -19.52 3.58 1.64
C SER A 241 -19.98 2.12 1.66
N ASP A 242 -19.05 1.17 1.81
CA ASP A 242 -19.33 -0.27 1.92
C ASP A 242 -19.45 -0.75 3.38
N GLY A 243 -19.87 0.14 4.28
CA GLY A 243 -20.11 -0.22 5.68
C GLY A 243 -18.84 -0.57 6.46
N GLY A 244 -17.68 -0.11 6.01
CA GLY A 244 -16.38 -0.37 6.63
C GLY A 244 -15.72 -1.67 6.18
N GLN A 245 -16.31 -2.42 5.23
CA GLN A 245 -15.81 -3.72 4.77
C GLN A 245 -14.39 -3.62 4.23
N LEU A 246 -13.52 -4.49 4.71
CA LEU A 246 -12.15 -4.62 4.20
C LEU A 246 -12.10 -5.57 3.01
N ILE A 247 -11.22 -5.26 2.07
CA ILE A 247 -10.90 -6.13 0.92
C ILE A 247 -9.45 -6.57 1.02
N ASN A 248 -9.23 -7.86 0.89
CA ASN A 248 -7.90 -8.45 0.85
C ASN A 248 -7.22 -8.07 -0.48
N SER A 249 -6.17 -7.26 -0.40
CA SER A 249 -5.47 -6.74 -1.58
C SER A 249 -4.79 -7.83 -2.42
N SER A 250 -4.48 -8.99 -1.83
CA SER A 250 -3.79 -10.08 -2.53
C SER A 250 -4.69 -10.87 -3.48
N ASN A 251 -6.00 -10.94 -3.21
CA ASN A 251 -6.94 -11.75 -3.98
C ASN A 251 -8.28 -11.07 -4.26
N GLN A 252 -8.43 -9.79 -3.90
CA GLN A 252 -9.64 -8.97 -4.06
C GLN A 252 -10.90 -9.58 -3.39
N SER A 253 -10.71 -10.47 -2.43
CA SER A 253 -11.77 -11.10 -1.66
C SER A 253 -12.09 -10.31 -0.39
N LYS A 254 -13.33 -10.44 0.11
CA LYS A 254 -13.69 -9.97 1.46
C LYS A 254 -13.15 -10.88 2.57
N ARG A 255 -12.72 -12.11 2.21
CA ARG A 255 -12.24 -13.10 3.16
C ARG A 255 -10.74 -12.98 3.39
N PHE A 256 -10.38 -13.07 4.64
CA PHE A 256 -8.99 -13.10 5.11
C PHE A 256 -8.75 -14.43 5.83
N GLU A 257 -7.82 -15.21 5.33
CA GLU A 257 -7.34 -16.40 6.03
C GLU A 257 -6.52 -15.96 7.24
N LEU A 258 -6.90 -16.38 8.45
CA LEU A 258 -6.25 -15.95 9.69
C LEU A 258 -4.75 -16.19 9.70
N ALA A 259 -4.31 -17.35 9.19
CA ALA A 259 -2.89 -17.72 9.14
C ALA A 259 -2.03 -16.81 8.22
N LYS A 260 -2.66 -16.09 7.27
CA LYS A 260 -1.99 -15.22 6.29
C LYS A 260 -2.27 -13.74 6.52
N MET A 261 -3.00 -13.42 7.57
CA MET A 261 -3.39 -12.05 7.89
C MET A 261 -2.22 -11.23 8.41
N ASP A 262 -2.27 -9.91 8.19
CA ASP A 262 -1.34 -8.97 8.86
C ASP A 262 -1.37 -9.19 10.38
N PRO A 263 -0.21 -9.34 11.05
CA PRO A 263 -0.16 -9.66 12.48
C PRO A 263 -0.89 -8.67 13.38
N LYS A 264 -0.91 -7.37 13.02
CA LYS A 264 -1.62 -6.35 13.80
C LYS A 264 -3.13 -6.51 13.69
N LEU A 265 -3.63 -6.87 12.50
CA LEU A 265 -5.04 -7.14 12.30
C LEU A 265 -5.43 -8.46 12.96
N TYR A 266 -4.63 -9.51 12.77
CA TYR A 266 -4.83 -10.83 13.37
C TYR A 266 -5.07 -10.74 14.88
N THR A 267 -4.20 -10.05 15.62
CA THR A 267 -4.32 -9.92 17.09
C THR A 267 -5.62 -9.22 17.53
N ARG A 268 -6.30 -8.54 16.64
CA ARG A 268 -7.56 -7.83 16.92
C ARG A 268 -8.80 -8.64 16.61
N VAL A 269 -8.70 -9.60 15.68
CA VAL A 269 -9.87 -10.34 15.17
C VAL A 269 -9.88 -11.81 15.56
N VAL A 270 -8.74 -12.37 15.98
CA VAL A 270 -8.62 -13.82 16.24
C VAL A 270 -9.62 -14.34 17.27
N ASN A 271 -9.91 -13.54 18.29
CA ASN A 271 -10.82 -13.88 19.39
C ASN A 271 -12.22 -13.28 19.25
N LEU A 272 -12.53 -12.62 18.12
CA LEU A 272 -13.86 -12.06 17.91
C LEU A 272 -14.76 -13.08 17.22
N ASP A 273 -15.94 -13.26 17.77
CA ASP A 273 -17.01 -14.00 17.12
C ASP A 273 -17.69 -13.17 16.00
N SER A 274 -18.54 -13.83 15.19
CA SER A 274 -19.30 -13.13 14.16
C SER A 274 -20.19 -12.04 14.79
N ASN A 275 -20.11 -10.83 14.23
CA ASN A 275 -20.76 -9.61 14.70
C ASN A 275 -20.26 -9.06 16.04
N GLU A 276 -19.23 -9.65 16.61
CA GLU A 276 -18.58 -9.09 17.80
C GLU A 276 -17.72 -7.87 17.42
N VAL A 277 -17.70 -6.89 18.31
CA VAL A 277 -17.04 -5.59 18.07
C VAL A 277 -15.88 -5.41 19.03
N SER A 278 -14.70 -5.17 18.49
CA SER A 278 -13.47 -4.94 19.27
C SER A 278 -13.60 -3.74 20.20
N ASP A 279 -12.72 -3.66 21.20
CA ASP A 279 -12.50 -2.41 21.90
C ASP A 279 -11.94 -1.33 20.97
N VAL A 280 -12.14 -0.06 21.36
CA VAL A 280 -11.50 1.07 20.68
C VAL A 280 -10.00 1.03 20.94
N TYR A 281 -9.21 0.97 19.89
CA TYR A 281 -7.76 1.04 20.01
C TYR A 281 -7.18 2.18 19.19
N GLN A 282 -6.03 2.67 19.64
CA GLN A 282 -5.26 3.70 18.96
C GLN A 282 -4.21 3.06 18.07
N GLU A 283 -4.10 3.57 16.85
CA GLU A 283 -3.02 3.23 15.92
C GLU A 283 -2.29 4.51 15.49
N GLU A 284 -0.98 4.41 15.36
CA GLU A 284 -0.16 5.48 14.82
C GLU A 284 0.25 5.14 13.39
N LYS A 285 -0.11 6.01 12.45
CA LYS A 285 0.28 5.87 11.04
C LYS A 285 1.77 6.20 10.86
N LYS A 286 2.40 5.77 9.75
CA LYS A 286 3.81 6.04 9.41
C LYS A 286 4.20 7.53 9.47
N ASN A 287 3.24 8.43 9.31
CA ASN A 287 3.44 9.89 9.40
C ASN A 287 3.25 10.46 10.82
N GLY A 288 3.21 9.63 11.86
CA GLY A 288 3.01 10.02 13.26
C GLY A 288 1.57 10.42 13.62
N LYS A 289 0.63 10.38 12.68
CA LYS A 289 -0.78 10.72 12.98
C LYS A 289 -1.46 9.58 13.72
N LYS A 290 -2.07 9.91 14.86
CA LYS A 290 -2.86 8.99 15.68
C LYS A 290 -4.28 8.89 15.12
N ILE A 291 -4.82 7.67 15.06
CA ILE A 291 -6.19 7.38 14.67
C ILE A 291 -6.80 6.40 15.67
N PHE A 292 -8.12 6.36 15.77
CA PHE A 292 -8.85 5.40 16.59
C PHE A 292 -9.61 4.45 15.67
N LYS A 293 -9.51 3.17 15.97
CA LYS A 293 -10.17 2.12 15.19
C LYS A 293 -11.13 1.32 16.05
N ILE A 294 -12.19 0.87 15.44
CA ILE A 294 -13.12 -0.15 15.92
C ILE A 294 -13.20 -1.17 14.79
N ILE A 295 -13.10 -2.44 15.13
CA ILE A 295 -13.18 -3.54 14.16
C ILE A 295 -14.33 -4.47 14.57
N THR A 296 -14.94 -5.09 13.57
CA THR A 296 -15.86 -6.22 13.77
C THR A 296 -15.51 -7.33 12.79
N VAL A 297 -15.76 -8.56 13.20
CA VAL A 297 -15.83 -9.72 12.31
C VAL A 297 -17.28 -9.82 11.84
N THR A 298 -17.53 -9.56 10.56
CA THR A 298 -18.89 -9.63 10.00
C THR A 298 -19.31 -11.07 9.74
N GLU A 299 -18.38 -11.91 9.32
CA GLU A 299 -18.58 -13.34 9.09
C GLU A 299 -17.34 -14.12 9.50
N ARG A 300 -17.53 -15.33 10.04
CA ARG A 300 -16.47 -16.27 10.40
C ARG A 300 -16.73 -17.62 9.76
N TYR A 301 -15.75 -18.14 9.08
CA TYR A 301 -15.76 -19.43 8.42
C TYR A 301 -14.74 -20.33 9.10
N GLU A 302 -15.21 -21.32 9.83
CA GLU A 302 -14.33 -22.23 10.56
C GLU A 302 -13.53 -23.12 9.62
N GLU A 303 -12.39 -23.57 10.10
CA GLU A 303 -11.56 -24.55 9.40
C GLU A 303 -12.39 -25.77 9.00
N HIS A 304 -12.28 -26.17 7.76
CA HIS A 304 -13.00 -27.32 7.25
C HIS A 304 -12.29 -27.97 6.07
N ARG A 305 -12.55 -29.25 5.88
CA ARG A 305 -12.15 -29.96 4.67
C ARG A 305 -12.95 -29.44 3.47
N ALA A 306 -12.27 -29.23 2.35
CA ALA A 306 -12.86 -28.65 1.14
C ALA A 306 -14.18 -29.33 0.75
N LYS A 307 -15.20 -28.50 0.45
CA LYS A 307 -16.52 -28.91 -0.05
C LYS A 307 -16.78 -28.21 -1.37
N PHE A 308 -17.07 -28.99 -2.42
CA PHE A 308 -17.22 -28.44 -3.77
C PHE A 308 -18.19 -27.26 -3.85
N SER A 309 -19.36 -27.38 -3.19
CA SER A 309 -20.40 -26.34 -3.22
C SER A 309 -20.03 -25.04 -2.48
N LYS A 310 -19.19 -25.13 -1.44
CA LYS A 310 -18.79 -23.96 -0.61
C LYS A 310 -17.51 -23.30 -1.09
N ASP A 311 -16.58 -24.12 -1.62
CA ASP A 311 -15.20 -23.70 -1.86
C ASP A 311 -14.85 -23.69 -3.35
N TYR A 312 -15.86 -23.73 -4.22
CA TYR A 312 -15.68 -23.77 -5.67
C TYR A 312 -14.61 -22.78 -6.20
N PRO A 313 -14.57 -21.49 -5.80
CA PRO A 313 -13.54 -20.56 -6.28
C PRO A 313 -12.11 -20.99 -5.94
N LYS A 314 -11.90 -21.54 -4.72
CA LYS A 314 -10.59 -22.03 -4.29
C LYS A 314 -10.22 -23.31 -5.02
N ILE A 315 -11.17 -24.24 -5.14
CA ILE A 315 -10.99 -25.49 -5.87
C ILE A 315 -10.69 -25.19 -7.35
N LYS A 316 -11.37 -24.22 -7.96
CA LYS A 316 -11.07 -23.75 -9.33
C LYS A 316 -9.64 -23.25 -9.47
N GLN A 317 -9.12 -22.49 -8.50
CA GLN A 317 -7.73 -22.04 -8.52
C GLN A 317 -6.74 -23.20 -8.40
N LEU A 318 -7.03 -24.21 -7.58
CA LEU A 318 -6.20 -25.40 -7.44
C LEU A 318 -6.21 -26.22 -8.73
N ALA A 319 -7.37 -26.43 -9.33
CA ALA A 319 -7.52 -27.14 -10.62
C ALA A 319 -6.78 -26.41 -11.75
N LEU A 320 -6.91 -25.07 -11.82
CA LEU A 320 -6.19 -24.25 -12.79
C LEU A 320 -4.67 -24.35 -12.59
N LYS A 321 -4.20 -24.28 -11.35
CA LYS A 321 -2.78 -24.42 -11.04
C LYS A 321 -2.26 -25.80 -11.46
N GLN A 322 -3.01 -26.86 -11.16
CA GLN A 322 -2.64 -28.21 -11.58
C GLN A 322 -2.59 -28.35 -13.11
N LYS A 323 -3.62 -27.87 -13.81
CA LYS A 323 -3.68 -27.89 -15.29
C LYS A 323 -2.49 -27.15 -15.91
N LYS A 324 -2.14 -25.98 -15.37
CA LYS A 324 -0.96 -25.21 -15.81
C LYS A 324 0.34 -25.97 -15.59
N LEU A 325 0.50 -26.64 -14.46
CA LEU A 325 1.68 -27.48 -14.18
C LEU A 325 1.78 -28.66 -15.13
N ASP A 326 0.67 -29.32 -15.43
CA ASP A 326 0.63 -30.48 -16.32
C ASP A 326 0.96 -30.05 -17.76
N GLU A 327 0.45 -28.91 -18.20
CA GLU A 327 0.77 -28.34 -19.52
C GLU A 327 2.26 -27.94 -19.62
N LEU A 328 2.80 -27.30 -18.59
CA LEU A 328 4.24 -26.98 -18.55
C LEU A 328 5.10 -28.27 -18.63
N ARG A 329 4.72 -29.33 -17.92
CA ARG A 329 5.43 -30.62 -17.98
C ARG A 329 5.34 -31.25 -19.39
N SER A 330 4.16 -31.18 -19.99
CA SER A 330 3.94 -31.68 -21.34
C SER A 330 4.78 -30.90 -22.37
N TRP A 331 4.73 -29.57 -22.30
CA TRP A 331 5.54 -28.68 -23.13
C TRP A 331 7.05 -28.93 -22.95
N GLN A 332 7.53 -29.08 -21.72
CA GLN A 332 8.94 -29.38 -21.43
C GLN A 332 9.36 -30.71 -22.06
N LYS A 333 8.53 -31.76 -21.91
CA LYS A 333 8.80 -33.08 -22.52
C LYS A 333 8.89 -33.00 -24.05
N GLN A 334 8.01 -32.22 -24.68
CA GLN A 334 8.03 -32.03 -26.11
C GLN A 334 9.27 -31.25 -26.55
N LYS A 335 9.58 -30.15 -25.87
CA LYS A 335 10.76 -29.30 -26.20
C LYS A 335 12.07 -30.03 -25.96
N ALA A 336 12.15 -30.88 -24.96
CA ALA A 336 13.33 -31.71 -24.71
C ALA A 336 13.67 -32.65 -25.90
N LYS A 337 12.66 -33.13 -26.62
CA LYS A 337 12.86 -33.94 -27.84
C LYS A 337 13.43 -33.16 -29.00
N ASP A 338 13.07 -31.89 -29.07
CA ASP A 338 13.48 -30.98 -30.17
C ASP A 338 14.78 -30.23 -29.88
N THR A 339 15.34 -30.40 -28.66
CA THR A 339 16.49 -29.63 -28.20
C THR A 339 17.70 -30.57 -28.03
N TYR A 340 18.84 -30.18 -28.63
CA TYR A 340 20.08 -30.90 -28.39
C TYR A 340 20.52 -30.73 -26.92
N VAL A 341 20.58 -31.83 -26.20
CA VAL A 341 21.02 -31.88 -24.79
C VAL A 341 22.32 -32.71 -24.69
N LYS A 342 23.38 -32.09 -24.22
CA LYS A 342 24.63 -32.79 -23.91
C LYS A 342 24.85 -32.85 -22.41
N ILE A 343 24.81 -34.07 -21.86
CA ILE A 343 25.08 -34.31 -20.45
C ILE A 343 26.53 -34.78 -20.29
N ASN A 344 27.29 -34.16 -19.38
CA ASN A 344 28.63 -34.59 -19.05
C ASN A 344 28.63 -36.03 -18.52
N GLU A 345 29.60 -36.82 -18.92
CA GLU A 345 29.73 -38.24 -18.57
C GLU A 345 29.58 -38.50 -17.05
N ASN A 346 30.15 -37.60 -16.23
CA ASN A 346 30.12 -37.74 -14.78
C ASN A 346 28.70 -37.71 -14.20
N TYR A 347 27.72 -37.11 -14.93
CA TYR A 347 26.33 -36.96 -14.48
C TYR A 347 25.36 -37.89 -15.20
N LYS A 348 25.77 -38.68 -16.16
CA LYS A 348 24.89 -39.63 -16.88
C LYS A 348 24.26 -40.67 -15.99
N LYS A 349 24.88 -40.99 -14.84
CA LYS A 349 24.34 -41.94 -13.85
C LYS A 349 23.34 -41.34 -12.88
N CYS A 350 23.11 -39.99 -12.94
CA CYS A 350 22.12 -39.33 -12.10
C CYS A 350 20.71 -39.70 -12.56
N GLY A 351 19.82 -39.95 -11.61
CA GLY A 351 18.38 -40.15 -11.88
C GLY A 351 17.70 -38.86 -12.25
N PHE A 352 17.62 -38.56 -13.55
CA PHE A 352 16.88 -37.39 -14.02
C PHE A 352 15.37 -37.66 -14.00
N THR A 353 14.59 -36.66 -13.54
CA THR A 353 13.12 -36.72 -13.59
C THR A 353 12.55 -36.62 -15.01
N SER A 354 13.34 -36.11 -15.95
CA SER A 354 13.03 -36.02 -17.37
C SER A 354 14.02 -36.86 -18.17
N ASN A 355 13.56 -37.43 -19.29
CA ASN A 355 14.39 -38.29 -20.14
C ASN A 355 15.31 -37.44 -21.02
N TRP A 356 16.42 -36.96 -20.45
CA TRP A 356 17.46 -36.13 -21.11
C TRP A 356 18.50 -36.94 -21.86
N LEU A 357 18.45 -38.28 -21.75
CA LEU A 357 19.49 -39.20 -22.24
C LEU A 357 19.10 -39.91 -23.54
N ASN A 358 18.12 -39.41 -24.31
CA ASN A 358 17.77 -39.97 -25.62
C ASN A 358 18.72 -39.47 -26.70
#